data_0fd8323480c86ad54c9477d24b4bbcd7
#
_entry.id   0fd8323480c86ad54c9477d24b4bbcd7
#
_cell.length_a   1.000
_cell.length_b   1.000
_cell.length_c   1.000
_cell.angle_alpha   90.00
_cell.angle_beta   90.00
_cell.angle_gamma   90.00
#
_symmetry.space_group_name_H-M   'P 1'
#
loop_
_entity.id
_entity.type
_entity.pdbx_description
1 polymer ?
#
loop_
_entity_poly.entity_id
_entity_poly.type
_entity_poly.pdbx_seq_one_letter_code
_entity_poly.pdbx_strand_id
1 'polypeptide(L)'
;MPGLPPGRVLAVVVAPHPVLSTPGADVDPAAASVIQLAADLLATQAVSPGCVGLAAQQIGVAWRVFSVDVTGHPKTRTSHGVFILCNAEVLTATRRERGREGCMSVPDFTGDVGRARRLTVRGQLPVTGEWVEIETDAFEAVALQHEIDHTNGLLFLDRVAGPGAVHPRRAYR
;
A
#
# COMPACT_ATOMS: atom_id res chain seq x y z
N MET A 1 -8.32 -4.70 -14.19
CA MET A 1 -9.21 -3.52 -14.08
C MET A 1 -9.49 -2.97 -15.46
N PRO A 2 -10.75 -2.74 -15.83
CA PRO A 2 -11.10 -2.18 -17.15
C PRO A 2 -10.50 -0.79 -17.32
N GLY A 3 -10.04 -0.48 -18.55
CA GLY A 3 -9.52 0.84 -18.90
C GLY A 3 -8.04 1.11 -18.59
N LEU A 4 -7.33 0.17 -17.96
CA LEU A 4 -5.88 0.29 -17.78
C LEU A 4 -5.13 -0.24 -19.01
N PRO A 5 -4.06 0.45 -19.45
CA PRO A 5 -3.16 -0.05 -20.48
C PRO A 5 -2.31 -1.23 -19.94
N PRO A 6 -1.50 -1.88 -20.79
CA PRO A 6 -0.48 -2.80 -20.33
C PRO A 6 0.49 -2.12 -19.35
N GLY A 7 0.70 -2.74 -18.18
CA GLY A 7 1.63 -2.24 -17.17
C GLY A 7 3.06 -2.73 -17.42
N ARG A 8 4.02 -1.94 -16.98
CA ARG A 8 5.45 -2.30 -16.96
C ARG A 8 5.83 -2.79 -15.57
N VAL A 9 6.67 -3.80 -15.49
CA VAL A 9 7.29 -4.22 -14.24
C VAL A 9 8.45 -3.27 -13.94
N LEU A 10 8.38 -2.60 -12.80
CA LEU A 10 9.38 -1.62 -12.37
C LEU A 10 10.16 -2.13 -11.16
N ALA A 11 11.40 -1.64 -11.01
CA ALA A 11 12.20 -1.95 -9.83
C ALA A 11 11.61 -1.28 -8.59
N VAL A 12 11.54 -2.04 -7.49
CA VAL A 12 11.14 -1.50 -6.19
C VAL A 12 12.34 -0.82 -5.52
N VAL A 13 12.18 0.44 -5.16
CA VAL A 13 13.22 1.20 -4.45
C VAL A 13 13.28 0.81 -2.97
N VAL A 14 14.47 0.84 -2.41
CA VAL A 14 14.77 0.41 -1.04
C VAL A 14 15.25 1.60 -0.21
N ALA A 15 14.88 1.61 1.07
CA ALA A 15 15.37 2.61 2.02
C ALA A 15 16.92 2.60 2.07
N PRO A 16 17.55 3.79 2.12
CA PRO A 16 17.00 5.12 2.44
C PRO A 16 16.67 5.99 1.21
N HIS A 17 16.16 5.43 0.12
CA HIS A 17 15.83 6.22 -1.07
C HIS A 17 14.89 7.40 -0.73
N PRO A 18 15.20 8.67 -1.11
CA PRO A 18 14.48 9.86 -0.65
C PRO A 18 12.97 9.86 -0.96
N VAL A 19 12.56 9.25 -2.09
CA VAL A 19 11.14 9.19 -2.47
C VAL A 19 10.28 8.49 -1.42
N LEU A 20 10.83 7.53 -0.67
CA LEU A 20 10.11 6.80 0.37
C LEU A 20 9.75 7.65 1.60
N SER A 21 10.46 8.77 1.76
CA SER A 21 10.19 9.77 2.82
C SER A 21 9.55 11.04 2.27
N THR A 22 9.10 11.01 1.02
CA THR A 22 8.46 12.16 0.35
C THR A 22 6.94 11.95 0.34
N PRO A 23 6.16 12.82 1.00
CA PRO A 23 4.70 12.79 0.88
C PRO A 23 4.28 12.93 -0.59
N GLY A 24 3.35 12.08 -1.01
CA GLY A 24 2.84 12.08 -2.36
C GLY A 24 1.93 13.26 -2.64
N ALA A 25 2.02 13.81 -3.84
CA ALA A 25 1.09 14.79 -4.35
C ALA A 25 -0.26 14.14 -4.71
N ASP A 26 -1.34 14.87 -4.52
CA ASP A 26 -2.65 14.51 -5.05
C ASP A 26 -2.58 14.48 -6.59
N VAL A 27 -3.35 13.59 -7.18
CA VAL A 27 -3.34 13.36 -8.63
C VAL A 27 -4.73 13.52 -9.24
N ASP A 28 -4.77 13.81 -10.54
CA ASP A 28 -5.97 13.61 -11.35
C ASP A 28 -6.05 12.13 -11.77
N PRO A 29 -7.01 11.34 -11.24
CA PRO A 29 -7.11 9.90 -11.54
C PRO A 29 -7.35 9.58 -13.02
N ALA A 30 -7.86 10.55 -13.81
CA ALA A 30 -8.12 10.40 -15.23
C ALA A 30 -6.91 10.79 -16.11
N ALA A 31 -5.86 11.35 -15.51
CA ALA A 31 -4.65 11.69 -16.25
C ALA A 31 -3.95 10.43 -16.81
N ALA A 32 -3.52 10.48 -18.06
CA ALA A 32 -2.87 9.35 -18.73
C ALA A 32 -1.64 8.82 -17.98
N SER A 33 -0.87 9.71 -17.34
CA SER A 33 0.29 9.35 -16.53
C SER A 33 -0.10 8.58 -15.25
N VAL A 34 -1.22 8.91 -14.62
CA VAL A 34 -1.76 8.23 -13.43
C VAL A 34 -2.33 6.87 -13.82
N ILE A 35 -3.04 6.79 -14.94
CA ILE A 35 -3.57 5.54 -15.49
C ILE A 35 -2.42 4.56 -15.83
N GLN A 36 -1.33 5.07 -16.43
CA GLN A 36 -0.14 4.24 -16.69
C GLN A 36 0.54 3.80 -15.38
N LEU A 37 0.69 4.70 -14.41
CA LEU A 37 1.24 4.35 -13.10
C LEU A 37 0.41 3.26 -12.40
N ALA A 38 -0.91 3.36 -12.46
CA ALA A 38 -1.81 2.34 -11.93
C ALA A 38 -1.58 0.96 -12.56
N ALA A 39 -1.40 0.92 -13.88
CA ALA A 39 -1.08 -0.32 -14.60
C ALA A 39 0.31 -0.85 -14.20
N ASP A 40 1.31 0.01 -14.05
CA ASP A 40 2.67 -0.36 -13.64
C ASP A 40 2.71 -0.91 -12.21
N LEU A 41 1.92 -0.34 -11.29
CA LEU A 41 1.77 -0.86 -9.92
C LEU A 41 1.22 -2.29 -9.93
N LEU A 42 0.15 -2.55 -10.66
CA LEU A 42 -0.43 -3.90 -10.76
C LEU A 42 0.54 -4.91 -11.39
N ALA A 43 1.23 -4.52 -12.47
CA ALA A 43 2.19 -5.39 -13.13
C ALA A 43 3.38 -5.73 -12.21
N THR A 44 3.87 -4.75 -11.46
CA THR A 44 4.97 -4.93 -10.52
C THR A 44 4.54 -5.76 -9.30
N GLN A 45 3.36 -5.49 -8.74
CA GLN A 45 2.79 -6.26 -7.64
C GLN A 45 2.60 -7.74 -8.01
N ALA A 46 2.08 -8.02 -9.21
CA ALA A 46 1.76 -9.37 -9.66
C ALA A 46 2.99 -10.30 -9.76
N VAL A 47 4.18 -9.76 -10.00
CA VAL A 47 5.43 -10.53 -10.07
C VAL A 47 6.24 -10.51 -8.78
N SER A 48 5.82 -9.76 -7.78
CA SER A 48 6.52 -9.57 -6.50
C SER A 48 6.04 -10.61 -5.48
N PRO A 49 6.89 -11.58 -5.06
CA PRO A 49 6.48 -12.63 -4.15
C PRO A 49 5.97 -12.08 -2.80
N GLY A 50 4.78 -12.52 -2.39
CA GLY A 50 4.17 -12.14 -1.10
C GLY A 50 3.76 -10.67 -0.99
N CYS A 51 3.77 -9.94 -2.09
CA CYS A 51 3.32 -8.55 -2.14
C CYS A 51 1.79 -8.48 -2.09
N VAL A 52 1.25 -7.81 -1.09
CA VAL A 52 -0.20 -7.61 -0.91
C VAL A 52 -0.63 -6.17 -1.14
N GLY A 53 0.32 -5.27 -1.36
CA GLY A 53 0.10 -3.87 -1.70
C GLY A 53 1.39 -3.22 -2.20
N LEU A 54 1.25 -2.19 -3.01
CA LEU A 54 2.37 -1.45 -3.59
C LEU A 54 1.97 0.00 -3.84
N ALA A 55 2.71 0.93 -3.24
CA ALA A 55 2.51 2.36 -3.41
C ALA A 55 3.44 2.95 -4.47
N ALA A 56 3.03 4.08 -5.04
CA ALA A 56 3.79 4.81 -6.05
C ALA A 56 5.20 5.16 -5.60
N GLN A 57 5.40 5.53 -4.34
CA GLN A 57 6.72 5.80 -3.75
C GLN A 57 7.68 4.61 -3.89
N GLN A 58 7.16 3.40 -3.79
CA GLN A 58 7.98 2.18 -3.89
C GLN A 58 8.48 1.91 -5.31
N ILE A 59 7.90 2.53 -6.32
CA ILE A 59 8.37 2.50 -7.72
C ILE A 59 8.87 3.86 -8.20
N GLY A 60 9.29 4.71 -7.25
CA GLY A 60 10.03 5.94 -7.53
C GLY A 60 9.18 7.18 -7.79
N VAL A 61 7.87 7.16 -7.56
CA VAL A 61 6.94 8.27 -7.87
C VAL A 61 6.26 8.77 -6.61
N ALA A 62 6.42 10.05 -6.26
CA ALA A 62 5.80 10.64 -5.07
C ALA A 62 4.36 11.11 -5.36
N TRP A 63 3.45 10.17 -5.63
CA TRP A 63 2.03 10.43 -5.86
C TRP A 63 1.16 9.59 -4.92
N ARG A 64 -0.02 10.09 -4.62
CA ARG A 64 -0.98 9.41 -3.75
C ARG A 64 -1.77 8.34 -4.52
N VAL A 65 -1.06 7.29 -4.92
CA VAL A 65 -1.62 6.15 -5.65
C VAL A 65 -1.02 4.87 -5.09
N PHE A 66 -1.84 3.85 -4.86
CA PHE A 66 -1.39 2.52 -4.47
C PHE A 66 -2.34 1.43 -4.95
N SER A 67 -1.84 0.21 -5.03
CA SER A 67 -2.61 -1.01 -5.29
C SER A 67 -2.66 -1.89 -4.04
N VAL A 68 -3.73 -2.69 -3.91
CA VAL A 68 -3.89 -3.70 -2.85
C VAL A 68 -4.52 -4.96 -3.44
N ASP A 69 -4.03 -6.11 -3.01
CA ASP A 69 -4.64 -7.43 -3.21
C ASP A 69 -4.25 -8.35 -2.06
N VAL A 70 -5.18 -8.63 -1.18
CA VAL A 70 -5.01 -9.56 -0.06
C VAL A 70 -5.70 -10.90 -0.29
N THR A 71 -6.16 -11.15 -1.52
CA THR A 71 -6.87 -12.37 -1.90
C THR A 71 -6.02 -13.60 -1.59
N GLY A 72 -6.62 -14.56 -0.90
CA GLY A 72 -5.94 -15.82 -0.53
C GLY A 72 -4.93 -15.72 0.62
N HIS A 73 -4.64 -14.55 1.15
CA HIS A 73 -3.75 -14.44 2.31
C HIS A 73 -4.43 -15.00 3.59
N PRO A 74 -3.76 -15.87 4.38
CA PRO A 74 -4.39 -16.61 5.47
C PRO A 74 -4.96 -15.77 6.62
N LYS A 75 -4.52 -14.51 6.75
CA LYS A 75 -5.02 -13.56 7.77
C LYS A 75 -6.19 -12.71 7.27
N THR A 76 -6.58 -12.86 6.00
CA THR A 76 -7.69 -12.10 5.39
C THR A 76 -9.02 -12.63 5.88
N ARG A 77 -9.94 -11.73 6.21
CA ARG A 77 -11.36 -12.02 6.46
C ARG A 77 -12.21 -11.37 5.38
N THR A 78 -12.09 -10.04 5.25
CA THR A 78 -12.71 -9.27 4.17
C THR A 78 -11.68 -9.04 3.07
N SER A 79 -12.06 -9.21 1.82
CA SER A 79 -11.25 -8.90 0.64
C SER A 79 -12.12 -8.29 -0.45
N HIS A 80 -11.68 -7.17 -0.98
CA HIS A 80 -12.31 -6.51 -2.13
C HIS A 80 -11.62 -6.90 -3.45
N GLY A 81 -10.77 -7.94 -3.42
CA GLY A 81 -9.96 -8.36 -4.57
C GLY A 81 -8.86 -7.36 -4.91
N VAL A 82 -8.45 -7.35 -6.16
CA VAL A 82 -7.44 -6.41 -6.68
C VAL A 82 -8.06 -5.05 -6.91
N PHE A 83 -7.53 -4.00 -6.29
CA PHE A 83 -7.98 -2.63 -6.53
C PHE A 83 -6.84 -1.62 -6.43
N ILE A 84 -7.07 -0.43 -6.97
CA ILE A 84 -6.18 0.73 -6.88
C ILE A 84 -6.99 1.91 -6.35
N LEU A 85 -6.38 2.68 -5.47
CA LEU A 85 -6.93 3.95 -5.01
C LEU A 85 -5.95 5.10 -5.28
N CYS A 86 -6.50 6.19 -5.78
CA CYS A 86 -5.87 7.49 -5.86
C CYS A 86 -6.40 8.37 -4.72
N ASN A 87 -5.56 9.25 -4.17
CA ASN A 87 -5.93 10.28 -3.19
C ASN A 87 -6.67 9.71 -1.97
N ALA A 88 -6.29 8.51 -1.54
CA ALA A 88 -6.99 7.81 -0.47
C ALA A 88 -6.81 8.49 0.89
N GLU A 89 -7.87 8.46 1.69
CA GLU A 89 -7.87 8.94 3.07
C GLU A 89 -8.67 8.00 3.99
N VAL A 90 -8.28 7.97 5.25
CA VAL A 90 -8.95 7.19 6.29
C VAL A 90 -10.11 8.00 6.85
N LEU A 91 -11.31 7.47 6.78
CA LEU A 91 -12.52 8.07 7.38
C LEU A 91 -12.71 7.59 8.81
N THR A 92 -12.59 6.29 9.06
CA THR A 92 -12.71 5.70 10.40
C THR A 92 -11.65 4.63 10.62
N ALA A 93 -11.14 4.53 11.85
CA ALA A 93 -10.16 3.52 12.23
C ALA A 93 -10.40 3.12 13.70
N THR A 94 -10.72 1.84 13.92
CA THR A 94 -11.06 1.32 15.25
C THR A 94 -10.40 -0.03 15.54
N ARG A 95 -10.43 -0.48 16.80
CA ARG A 95 -9.86 -1.75 17.26
C ARG A 95 -8.36 -1.87 16.97
N ARG A 96 -7.56 -1.00 17.58
CA ARG A 96 -6.10 -1.03 17.38
C ARG A 96 -5.48 -2.27 18.02
N GLU A 97 -4.72 -3.02 17.22
CA GLU A 97 -3.98 -4.21 17.62
C GLU A 97 -2.55 -4.15 17.09
N ARG A 98 -1.63 -4.76 17.84
CA ARG A 98 -0.24 -4.91 17.41
C ARG A 98 -0.11 -6.11 16.47
N GLY A 99 0.62 -5.95 15.37
CA GLY A 99 0.94 -7.00 14.42
C GLY A 99 2.31 -6.85 13.81
N ARG A 100 2.87 -7.93 13.27
CA ARG A 100 4.14 -7.93 12.56
C ARG A 100 3.92 -7.48 11.12
N GLU A 101 4.66 -6.46 10.70
CA GLU A 101 4.71 -5.97 9.33
C GLU A 101 6.11 -6.09 8.72
N GLY A 102 6.16 -6.22 7.41
CA GLY A 102 7.34 -6.10 6.59
C GLY A 102 7.01 -5.33 5.33
N CYS A 103 8.03 -4.84 4.66
CA CYS A 103 7.91 -4.07 3.42
C CYS A 103 9.01 -4.49 2.45
N MET A 104 8.72 -4.49 1.15
CA MET A 104 9.74 -4.74 0.12
C MET A 104 10.80 -3.63 0.09
N SER A 105 10.41 -2.41 0.42
CA SER A 105 11.33 -1.26 0.53
C SER A 105 12.21 -1.29 1.78
N VAL A 106 11.97 -2.24 2.70
CA VAL A 106 12.80 -2.49 3.90
C VAL A 106 13.06 -4.01 3.99
N PRO A 107 13.91 -4.55 3.09
CA PRO A 107 14.06 -6.00 2.90
C PRO A 107 14.61 -6.74 4.12
N ASP A 108 15.48 -6.10 4.91
CA ASP A 108 16.24 -6.75 5.98
C ASP A 108 15.51 -6.79 7.32
N PHE A 109 14.38 -6.06 7.46
CA PHE A 109 13.70 -5.91 8.73
C PHE A 109 12.19 -6.15 8.64
N THR A 110 11.63 -6.50 9.79
CA THR A 110 10.20 -6.47 10.08
C THR A 110 9.96 -5.70 11.37
N GLY A 111 8.74 -5.22 11.60
CA GLY A 111 8.43 -4.45 12.81
C GLY A 111 7.09 -4.82 13.42
N ASP A 112 6.97 -4.62 14.73
CA ASP A 112 5.70 -4.72 15.42
C ASP A 112 5.01 -3.35 15.40
N VAL A 113 3.89 -3.27 14.70
CA VAL A 113 3.15 -2.03 14.43
C VAL A 113 1.73 -2.13 14.97
N GLY A 114 1.25 -1.06 15.57
CA GLY A 114 -0.15 -0.96 15.98
C GLY A 114 -1.02 -0.43 14.84
N ARG A 115 -1.97 -1.25 14.36
CA ARG A 115 -2.92 -0.87 13.29
C ARG A 115 -4.35 -1.03 13.75
N ALA A 116 -5.23 -0.21 13.18
CA ALA A 116 -6.66 -0.45 13.28
C ALA A 116 -7.02 -1.76 12.57
N ARG A 117 -7.93 -2.52 13.18
CA ARG A 117 -8.44 -3.81 12.64
C ARG A 117 -9.80 -3.66 11.99
N ARG A 118 -10.42 -2.49 12.09
CA ARG A 118 -11.58 -2.08 11.32
C ARG A 118 -11.29 -0.69 10.75
N LEU A 119 -11.55 -0.52 9.48
CA LEU A 119 -11.16 0.65 8.72
C LEU A 119 -12.23 0.99 7.71
N THR A 120 -12.53 2.27 7.58
CA THR A 120 -13.22 2.81 6.41
C THR A 120 -12.28 3.79 5.75
N VAL A 121 -12.00 3.58 4.48
CA VAL A 121 -11.24 4.49 3.63
C VAL A 121 -12.11 4.97 2.49
N ARG A 122 -11.86 6.17 2.00
CA ARG A 122 -12.34 6.59 0.68
C ARG A 122 -11.18 6.94 -0.21
N GLY A 123 -11.36 6.78 -1.50
CA GLY A 123 -10.38 7.12 -2.52
C GLY A 123 -11.03 7.18 -3.88
N GLN A 124 -10.27 7.60 -4.86
CA GLN A 124 -10.74 7.68 -6.24
C GLN A 124 -10.24 6.49 -7.06
N LEU A 125 -11.10 5.97 -7.91
CA LEU A 125 -10.71 4.97 -8.89
C LEU A 125 -9.92 5.63 -10.03
N PRO A 126 -8.81 5.01 -10.49
CA PRO A 126 -8.14 5.47 -11.70
C PRO A 126 -9.09 5.35 -12.91
N VAL A 127 -8.83 6.11 -13.95
CA VAL A 127 -9.62 6.24 -15.19
C VAL A 127 -10.89 7.06 -15.01
N THR A 128 -11.77 6.68 -14.07
CA THR A 128 -13.07 7.34 -13.90
C THR A 128 -13.03 8.53 -12.95
N GLY A 129 -12.10 8.53 -11.98
CA GLY A 129 -12.06 9.51 -10.90
C GLY A 129 -13.22 9.35 -9.90
N GLU A 130 -14.00 8.29 -10.02
CA GLU A 130 -15.13 8.01 -9.13
C GLU A 130 -14.65 7.81 -7.69
N TRP A 131 -15.30 8.49 -6.74
CA TRP A 131 -15.07 8.28 -5.33
C TRP A 131 -15.74 7.00 -4.85
N VAL A 132 -14.97 6.15 -4.19
CA VAL A 132 -15.47 4.92 -3.57
C VAL A 132 -15.10 4.90 -2.10
N GLU A 133 -15.96 4.27 -1.29
CA GLU A 133 -15.68 3.95 0.10
C GLU A 133 -15.50 2.43 0.26
N ILE A 134 -14.46 2.05 1.00
CA ILE A 134 -14.15 0.66 1.32
C ILE A 134 -14.21 0.52 2.83
N GLU A 135 -15.18 -0.26 3.30
CA GLU A 135 -15.26 -0.69 4.68
C GLU A 135 -14.65 -2.09 4.81
N THR A 136 -13.63 -2.24 5.63
CA THR A 136 -12.87 -3.50 5.72
C THR A 136 -12.36 -3.79 7.12
N ASP A 137 -11.84 -5.02 7.28
CA ASP A 137 -11.29 -5.46 8.56
C ASP A 137 -10.02 -6.31 8.40
N ALA A 138 -9.51 -6.78 9.54
CA ALA A 138 -8.42 -7.74 9.67
C ALA A 138 -7.19 -7.35 8.85
N PHE A 139 -6.78 -8.20 7.91
CA PHE A 139 -5.51 -8.02 7.19
C PHE A 139 -5.60 -6.97 6.08
N GLU A 140 -6.74 -6.85 5.40
CA GLU A 140 -6.92 -5.80 4.39
C GLU A 140 -6.90 -4.41 5.01
N ALA A 141 -7.48 -4.24 6.22
CA ALA A 141 -7.38 -2.99 6.96
C ALA A 141 -5.91 -2.63 7.30
N VAL A 142 -5.08 -3.61 7.63
CA VAL A 142 -3.64 -3.42 7.89
C VAL A 142 -2.92 -3.02 6.61
N ALA A 143 -3.15 -3.74 5.50
CA ALA A 143 -2.53 -3.46 4.21
C ALA A 143 -2.87 -2.05 3.72
N LEU A 144 -4.13 -1.64 3.75
CA LEU A 144 -4.55 -0.29 3.38
C LEU A 144 -3.83 0.81 4.18
N GLN A 145 -3.72 0.63 5.51
CA GLN A 145 -2.99 1.60 6.34
C GLN A 145 -1.50 1.65 6.00
N HIS A 146 -0.90 0.51 5.64
CA HIS A 146 0.49 0.43 5.21
C HIS A 146 0.71 1.21 3.91
N GLU A 147 -0.16 1.02 2.91
CA GLU A 147 -0.04 1.72 1.63
C GLU A 147 -0.36 3.22 1.74
N ILE A 148 -1.33 3.61 2.57
CA ILE A 148 -1.62 5.02 2.86
C ILE A 148 -0.41 5.68 3.56
N ASP A 149 0.27 4.98 4.46
CA ASP A 149 1.51 5.50 5.06
C ASP A 149 2.57 5.78 4.00
N HIS A 150 2.79 4.87 3.05
CA HIS A 150 3.71 5.12 1.92
C HIS A 150 3.34 6.38 1.15
N THR A 151 2.05 6.59 0.86
CA THR A 151 1.61 7.81 0.16
C THR A 151 1.78 9.08 0.99
N ASN A 152 1.95 8.97 2.30
CA ASN A 152 2.28 10.06 3.21
C ASN A 152 3.80 10.20 3.49
N GLY A 153 4.64 9.45 2.78
CA GLY A 153 6.09 9.46 2.96
C GLY A 153 6.57 8.76 4.24
N LEU A 154 5.81 7.76 4.70
CA LEU A 154 6.12 7.01 5.92
C LEU A 154 6.37 5.53 5.59
N LEU A 155 7.25 4.91 6.36
CA LEU A 155 7.48 3.48 6.39
C LEU A 155 6.87 2.87 7.66
N PHE A 156 6.70 1.55 7.69
CA PHE A 156 6.27 0.87 8.92
C PHE A 156 7.25 1.13 10.08
N LEU A 157 8.51 1.43 9.78
CA LEU A 157 9.54 1.79 10.78
C LEU A 157 9.17 3.06 11.57
N ASP A 158 8.44 3.99 10.97
CA ASP A 158 7.95 5.22 11.63
C ASP A 158 6.75 4.94 12.57
N ARG A 159 6.20 3.72 12.48
CA ARG A 159 5.01 3.27 13.24
C ARG A 159 5.32 2.18 14.27
N VAL A 160 6.57 1.72 14.36
CA VAL A 160 6.93 0.65 15.30
C VAL A 160 6.63 1.02 16.74
N ALA A 161 6.26 0.01 17.53
CA ALA A 161 5.75 0.20 18.89
C ALA A 161 6.85 0.48 19.95
N GLY A 162 8.09 0.71 19.52
CA GLY A 162 9.22 1.05 20.37
C GLY A 162 10.55 0.43 19.89
N PRO A 163 11.67 0.71 20.57
CA PRO A 163 13.01 0.31 20.11
C PRO A 163 13.20 -1.20 19.93
N GLY A 164 12.55 -2.02 20.77
CA GLY A 164 12.59 -3.48 20.68
C GLY A 164 11.61 -4.10 19.67
N ALA A 165 10.90 -3.27 18.91
CA ALA A 165 9.86 -3.72 17.99
C ALA A 165 10.35 -3.91 16.54
N VAL A 166 11.63 -3.71 16.27
CA VAL A 166 12.26 -3.98 14.98
C VAL A 166 13.04 -5.28 15.07
N HIS A 167 12.85 -6.15 14.07
CA HIS A 167 13.45 -7.48 14.06
C HIS A 167 14.10 -7.78 12.73
N PRO A 168 15.27 -8.44 12.70
CA PRO A 168 15.84 -8.94 11.45
C PRO A 168 14.86 -9.86 10.71
N ARG A 169 14.74 -9.71 9.40
CA ARG A 169 13.95 -10.61 8.57
C ARG A 169 14.76 -11.87 8.29
N ARG A 170 14.24 -13.04 8.68
CA ARG A 170 14.95 -14.32 8.53
C ARG A 170 14.78 -14.98 7.16
N ALA A 171 13.72 -14.67 6.44
CA ALA A 171 13.50 -15.10 5.06
C ALA A 171 12.33 -14.31 4.43
N TYR A 172 12.41 -14.05 3.13
CA TYR A 172 11.24 -13.84 2.30
C TYR A 172 10.61 -15.23 2.04
N ARG A 173 9.42 -15.47 2.55
CA ARG A 173 8.63 -16.67 2.24
C ARG A 173 7.43 -16.28 1.43
#